data_88f7ace4a1fb002dae92c40b57233840
#
_entry.id   88f7ace4a1fb002dae92c40b57233840
#
_cell.length_a   1.000
_cell.length_b   1.000
_cell.length_c   1.000
_cell.angle_alpha   90.00
_cell.angle_beta   90.00
_cell.angle_gamma   90.00
#
_symmetry.space_group_name_H-M   'P 1'
#
loop_
_entity.id
_entity.type
_entity.pdbx_description
1 polymer ?
#
loop_
_entity_poly.entity_id
_entity_poly.type
_entity_poly.pdbx_seq_one_letter_code
_entity_poly.pdbx_strand_id
1 'polypeptide(L)'
;PVVCREVERVIEGKPAPLSLDWYWDRDLTKEDMKALIDLLYFSHLPAAEVRQLAQKLKNLYMRPFDDGKVAVKNIPALNQLEPPDETLAVLTEAIGNKKMVQFFYDHYEADGKRYHERDIGGVDRVYRVSPYVVAASDGRYFLLGNIDGKDEITPFAVELLDSVSLLEEEARPQKTIPGAEMGIRVSDFFSVLSRTYAGPSEKCRFEADWKLMTDIVTDFGKSAFIVSATQGQVLVEIEAPRAIIFAWALKNAPLVK
;
A
#
# COMPACT_ATOMS: atom_id res chain seq x y z
N PRO A 1 7.03 -12.89 29.81
CA PRO A 1 7.38 -13.80 30.89
C PRO A 1 7.74 -15.18 30.35
N VAL A 2 8.53 -15.93 31.10
CA VAL A 2 8.80 -17.34 30.80
C VAL A 2 7.73 -18.15 31.49
N VAL A 3 7.05 -19.01 30.72
CA VAL A 3 5.99 -19.91 31.22
C VAL A 3 6.33 -21.36 30.89
N CYS A 4 5.69 -22.28 31.60
CA CYS A 4 5.85 -23.69 31.35
C CYS A 4 4.53 -24.41 31.42
N ARG A 5 4.45 -25.57 30.82
CA ARG A 5 3.34 -26.49 31.01
C ARG A 5 3.57 -27.30 32.26
N GLU A 6 2.68 -27.22 33.24
CA GLU A 6 2.70 -28.06 34.42
C GLU A 6 1.94 -29.36 34.17
N VAL A 7 2.57 -30.48 34.53
CA VAL A 7 1.99 -31.80 34.47
C VAL A 7 2.15 -32.46 35.84
N GLU A 8 1.08 -33.01 36.39
CA GLU A 8 1.19 -33.78 37.64
C GLU A 8 1.87 -35.10 37.38
N ARG A 9 2.92 -35.36 38.17
CA ARG A 9 3.61 -36.64 38.19
C ARG A 9 3.59 -37.18 39.63
N VAL A 10 3.44 -38.49 39.76
CA VAL A 10 3.54 -39.13 41.06
C VAL A 10 5.01 -39.50 41.33
N ILE A 11 5.61 -38.89 42.33
CA ILE A 11 6.97 -39.20 42.81
C ILE A 11 6.81 -39.74 44.22
N GLU A 12 7.33 -40.95 44.46
CA GLU A 12 7.25 -41.64 45.77
C GLU A 12 5.82 -41.71 46.36
N GLY A 13 4.81 -41.90 45.49
CA GLY A 13 3.41 -42.01 45.92
C GLY A 13 2.74 -40.66 46.23
N LYS A 14 3.41 -39.52 45.99
CA LYS A 14 2.80 -38.19 46.18
C LYS A 14 2.74 -37.44 44.84
N PRO A 15 1.64 -36.70 44.60
CA PRO A 15 1.55 -35.85 43.41
C PRO A 15 2.59 -34.71 43.55
N ALA A 16 3.38 -34.51 42.50
CA ALA A 16 4.36 -33.42 42.41
C ALA A 16 4.22 -32.75 41.03
N PRO A 17 4.20 -31.43 40.99
CA PRO A 17 4.16 -30.69 39.71
C PRO A 17 5.53 -30.85 39.00
N LEU A 18 5.43 -31.20 37.70
CA LEU A 18 6.58 -31.23 36.82
C LEU A 18 6.39 -30.16 35.75
N SER A 19 7.31 -29.21 35.71
CA SER A 19 7.27 -28.15 34.69
C SER A 19 7.98 -28.65 33.45
N LEU A 20 7.21 -28.74 32.36
CA LEU A 20 7.67 -29.17 31.04
C LEU A 20 7.50 -28.04 30.05
N ASP A 21 8.20 -28.17 28.90
CA ASP A 21 8.00 -27.29 27.75
C ASP A 21 8.10 -25.81 28.15
N TRP A 22 9.19 -25.40 28.75
CA TRP A 22 9.48 -24.01 29.06
C TRP A 22 9.53 -23.18 27.78
N TYR A 23 8.72 -22.12 27.70
CA TYR A 23 8.71 -21.22 26.56
C TYR A 23 8.54 -19.77 27.02
N TRP A 24 8.98 -18.88 26.16
CA TRP A 24 8.75 -17.47 26.39
C TRP A 24 7.32 -17.13 25.96
N ASP A 25 6.49 -16.73 26.90
CA ASP A 25 5.16 -16.22 26.59
C ASP A 25 5.31 -14.86 25.94
N ARG A 26 5.19 -14.86 24.64
CA ARG A 26 5.15 -13.64 23.82
C ARG A 26 3.69 -13.27 23.62
N ASP A 27 3.45 -11.95 23.49
CA ASP A 27 2.09 -11.42 23.25
C ASP A 27 1.51 -11.79 21.87
N LEU A 28 2.24 -12.53 21.03
CA LEU A 28 1.79 -13.02 19.73
C LEU A 28 1.03 -14.34 19.87
N THR A 29 -0.22 -14.32 19.48
CA THR A 29 -1.07 -15.51 19.38
C THR A 29 -0.81 -16.29 18.08
N LYS A 30 -1.39 -17.50 17.96
CA LYS A 30 -1.34 -18.29 16.71
C LYS A 30 -2.06 -17.57 15.58
N GLU A 31 -3.16 -16.91 15.90
CA GLU A 31 -3.98 -16.11 14.99
C GLU A 31 -3.21 -14.90 14.46
N ASP A 32 -2.46 -14.21 15.32
CA ASP A 32 -1.59 -13.10 14.92
C ASP A 32 -0.50 -13.57 13.95
N MET A 33 0.14 -14.70 14.28
CA MET A 33 1.17 -15.28 13.40
C MET A 33 0.62 -15.68 12.05
N LYS A 34 -0.60 -16.25 12.02
CA LYS A 34 -1.27 -16.58 10.76
C LYS A 34 -1.57 -15.32 9.96
N ALA A 35 -2.11 -14.29 10.59
CA ALA A 35 -2.40 -13.01 9.95
C ALA A 35 -1.12 -12.38 9.36
N LEU A 36 0.01 -12.39 10.09
CA LEU A 36 1.29 -11.89 9.60
C LEU A 36 1.80 -12.69 8.39
N ILE A 37 1.67 -14.02 8.42
CA ILE A 37 2.05 -14.87 7.28
C ILE A 37 1.15 -14.61 6.08
N ASP A 38 -0.17 -14.49 6.29
CA ASP A 38 -1.12 -14.19 5.21
C ASP A 38 -0.81 -12.82 4.58
N LEU A 39 -0.47 -11.79 5.38
CA LEU A 39 -0.05 -10.48 4.87
C LEU A 39 1.19 -10.56 3.97
N LEU A 40 2.15 -11.46 4.24
CA LEU A 40 3.28 -11.67 3.35
C LEU A 40 2.86 -12.14 1.96
N TYR A 41 1.79 -12.95 1.85
CA TYR A 41 1.27 -13.40 0.55
C TYR A 41 0.58 -12.28 -0.25
N PHE A 42 0.18 -11.19 0.39
CA PHE A 42 -0.35 -9.99 -0.26
C PHE A 42 0.73 -8.91 -0.52
N SER A 43 1.97 -9.16 -0.08
CA SER A 43 3.07 -8.24 -0.30
C SER A 43 3.55 -8.28 -1.77
N HIS A 44 4.32 -7.28 -2.15
CA HIS A 44 4.99 -7.20 -3.44
C HIS A 44 6.22 -8.12 -3.56
N LEU A 45 6.61 -8.80 -2.47
CA LEU A 45 7.81 -9.62 -2.44
C LEU A 45 7.70 -10.85 -3.36
N PRO A 46 8.81 -11.28 -3.96
CA PRO A 46 8.88 -12.51 -4.75
C PRO A 46 8.43 -13.72 -3.92
N ALA A 47 7.74 -14.66 -4.56
CA ALA A 47 7.20 -15.85 -3.89
C ALA A 47 8.28 -16.70 -3.15
N ALA A 48 9.54 -16.63 -3.58
CA ALA A 48 10.65 -17.29 -2.89
C ALA A 48 10.96 -16.60 -1.55
N GLU A 49 10.99 -15.28 -1.53
CA GLU A 49 11.24 -14.49 -0.31
C GLU A 49 10.08 -14.58 0.67
N VAL A 50 8.84 -14.50 0.19
CA VAL A 50 7.65 -14.71 1.01
C VAL A 50 7.75 -16.02 1.78
N ARG A 51 8.12 -17.14 1.08
CA ARG A 51 8.30 -18.44 1.74
C ARG A 51 9.41 -18.43 2.78
N GLN A 52 10.54 -17.77 2.50
CA GLN A 52 11.65 -17.67 3.44
C GLN A 52 11.27 -16.86 4.68
N LEU A 53 10.60 -15.71 4.50
CA LEU A 53 10.14 -14.87 5.61
C LEU A 53 9.06 -15.58 6.43
N ALA A 54 8.10 -16.23 5.80
CA ALA A 54 7.10 -17.03 6.48
C ALA A 54 7.74 -18.14 7.35
N GLN A 55 8.78 -18.81 6.82
CA GLN A 55 9.51 -19.81 7.59
C GLN A 55 10.29 -19.20 8.76
N LYS A 56 10.92 -18.03 8.57
CA LYS A 56 11.59 -17.29 9.66
C LYS A 56 10.60 -16.90 10.76
N LEU A 57 9.42 -16.39 10.40
CA LEU A 57 8.36 -16.06 11.35
C LEU A 57 7.88 -17.30 12.12
N LYS A 58 7.64 -18.42 11.45
CA LYS A 58 7.28 -19.69 12.10
C LYS A 58 8.34 -20.13 13.11
N ASN A 59 9.62 -20.02 12.75
CA ASN A 59 10.72 -20.36 13.65
C ASN A 59 10.80 -19.44 14.87
N LEU A 60 10.44 -18.16 14.72
CA LEU A 60 10.39 -17.20 15.84
C LEU A 60 9.23 -17.47 16.81
N TYR A 61 8.20 -18.15 16.37
CA TYR A 61 7.02 -18.41 17.20
C TYR A 61 7.28 -19.46 18.30
N MET A 62 8.34 -20.25 18.21
CA MET A 62 8.84 -21.21 19.24
C MET A 62 7.80 -22.27 19.72
N ARG A 63 6.61 -22.31 19.15
CA ARG A 63 5.58 -23.33 19.39
C ARG A 63 5.36 -24.11 18.09
N PRO A 64 4.91 -25.37 18.15
CA PRO A 64 4.50 -26.07 16.94
C PRO A 64 3.45 -25.24 16.19
N PHE A 65 3.83 -24.73 15.05
CA PHE A 65 2.96 -23.94 14.20
C PHE A 65 2.49 -24.82 13.04
N ASP A 66 1.27 -25.31 13.18
CA ASP A 66 0.56 -25.96 12.09
C ASP A 66 -0.33 -24.89 11.43
N ASP A 67 0.06 -24.47 10.25
CA ASP A 67 -0.68 -23.52 9.42
C ASP A 67 -1.84 -24.19 8.67
N GLY A 68 -2.04 -25.48 8.86
CA GLY A 68 -3.03 -26.24 8.13
C GLY A 68 -2.72 -26.26 6.61
N LYS A 69 -3.73 -26.57 5.81
CA LYS A 69 -3.63 -26.42 4.36
C LYS A 69 -3.74 -24.93 4.02
N VAL A 70 -2.63 -24.28 3.68
CA VAL A 70 -2.65 -22.90 3.21
C VAL A 70 -3.43 -22.83 1.90
N ALA A 71 -4.62 -22.25 1.97
CA ALA A 71 -5.47 -22.06 0.78
C ALA A 71 -5.06 -20.81 0.00
N VAL A 72 -4.39 -19.85 0.67
CA VAL A 72 -3.95 -18.60 0.04
C VAL A 72 -2.70 -18.86 -0.79
N LYS A 73 -2.77 -18.51 -2.06
CA LYS A 73 -1.64 -18.55 -2.99
C LYS A 73 -1.43 -17.14 -3.51
N ASN A 74 -0.21 -16.65 -3.44
CA ASN A 74 0.17 -15.43 -4.13
C ASN A 74 0.19 -15.70 -5.65
N ILE A 75 -0.49 -14.87 -6.42
CA ILE A 75 -0.32 -14.81 -7.87
C ILE A 75 0.84 -13.84 -8.09
N PRO A 76 2.02 -14.31 -8.53
CA PRO A 76 3.14 -13.40 -8.77
C PRO A 76 2.70 -12.38 -9.81
N ALA A 77 2.86 -11.10 -9.49
CA ALA A 77 2.68 -10.06 -10.49
C ALA A 77 3.75 -10.26 -11.57
N LEU A 78 3.32 -10.24 -12.82
CA LEU A 78 4.16 -10.55 -13.98
C LEU A 78 5.34 -9.56 -14.16
N ASN A 79 5.29 -8.38 -13.54
CA ASN A 79 6.32 -7.34 -13.61
C ASN A 79 6.39 -6.57 -12.29
N GLN A 80 6.83 -7.21 -11.22
CA GLN A 80 7.10 -6.49 -9.97
C GLN A 80 8.46 -5.80 -10.08
N LEU A 81 8.40 -4.47 -10.16
CA LEU A 81 9.56 -3.63 -9.94
C LEU A 81 9.72 -3.49 -8.42
N GLU A 82 10.76 -4.07 -7.88
CA GLU A 82 11.10 -3.90 -6.49
C GLU A 82 11.78 -2.54 -6.31
N PRO A 83 11.30 -1.70 -5.38
CA PRO A 83 12.06 -0.52 -5.03
C PRO A 83 13.36 -0.98 -4.37
N PRO A 84 14.52 -0.41 -4.71
CA PRO A 84 15.76 -0.69 -4.01
C PRO A 84 15.59 -0.36 -2.53
N ASP A 85 16.01 -1.25 -1.63
CA ASP A 85 15.99 -1.01 -0.18
C ASP A 85 16.68 0.31 0.20
N GLU A 86 17.73 0.66 -0.54
CA GLU A 86 18.46 1.93 -0.41
C GLU A 86 17.57 3.14 -0.66
N THR A 87 16.70 3.10 -1.67
CA THR A 87 15.76 4.20 -1.95
C THR A 87 14.79 4.44 -0.80
N LEU A 88 14.20 3.37 -0.25
CA LEU A 88 13.30 3.47 0.91
C LEU A 88 14.01 3.98 2.16
N ALA A 89 15.28 3.59 2.37
CA ALA A 89 16.08 4.09 3.48
C ALA A 89 16.32 5.60 3.38
N VAL A 90 16.75 6.09 2.20
CA VAL A 90 16.95 7.54 1.96
C VAL A 90 15.65 8.33 2.15
N LEU A 91 14.53 7.84 1.62
CA LEU A 91 13.23 8.51 1.77
C LEU A 91 12.79 8.55 3.23
N THR A 92 12.98 7.46 3.98
CA THR A 92 12.65 7.39 5.41
C THR A 92 13.48 8.38 6.22
N GLU A 93 14.79 8.47 5.93
CA GLU A 93 15.70 9.41 6.56
C GLU A 93 15.28 10.86 6.24
N ALA A 94 15.01 11.17 4.98
CA ALA A 94 14.60 12.50 4.53
C ALA A 94 13.32 12.97 5.22
N ILE A 95 12.29 12.09 5.31
CA ILE A 95 11.03 12.40 5.99
C ILE A 95 11.26 12.63 7.48
N GLY A 96 12.04 11.75 8.14
CA GLY A 96 12.36 11.87 9.56
C GLY A 96 13.11 13.15 9.91
N ASN A 97 14.06 13.55 9.07
CA ASN A 97 14.88 14.75 9.24
C ASN A 97 14.26 16.02 8.62
N LYS A 98 13.08 15.91 7.98
CA LYS A 98 12.39 17.01 7.27
C LYS A 98 13.29 17.66 6.22
N LYS A 99 14.02 16.88 5.47
CA LYS A 99 14.91 17.31 4.39
C LYS A 99 14.31 17.03 3.04
N MET A 100 14.73 17.79 2.04
CA MET A 100 14.38 17.55 0.64
C MET A 100 15.17 16.36 0.09
N VAL A 101 14.63 15.77 -0.96
CA VAL A 101 15.32 14.79 -1.80
C VAL A 101 15.38 15.26 -3.24
N GLN A 102 16.35 14.73 -3.99
CA GLN A 102 16.37 14.84 -5.44
C GLN A 102 16.49 13.46 -6.08
N PHE A 103 15.92 13.33 -7.26
CA PHE A 103 15.93 12.09 -8.04
C PHE A 103 15.58 12.33 -9.50
N PHE A 104 15.85 11.35 -10.37
CA PHE A 104 15.24 11.24 -11.69
C PHE A 104 13.97 10.40 -11.57
N TYR A 105 12.93 10.75 -12.33
CA TYR A 105 11.70 9.97 -12.41
C TYR A 105 11.62 9.29 -13.76
N ASP A 106 11.45 7.96 -13.75
CA ASP A 106 11.47 7.16 -14.93
C ASP A 106 10.08 6.90 -15.49
N HIS A 107 10.04 6.64 -16.79
CA HIS A 107 8.88 6.12 -17.49
C HIS A 107 9.31 5.04 -18.49
N TYR A 108 8.36 4.25 -18.96
CA TYR A 108 8.60 3.27 -20.02
C TYR A 108 8.23 3.85 -21.36
N GLU A 109 9.10 3.64 -22.35
CA GLU A 109 8.81 3.95 -23.74
C GLU A 109 8.29 2.72 -24.52
N ALA A 110 7.94 2.92 -25.79
CA ALA A 110 7.37 1.88 -26.66
C ALA A 110 8.28 0.66 -26.89
N ASP A 111 9.58 0.78 -26.65
CA ASP A 111 10.56 -0.31 -26.70
C ASP A 111 10.62 -1.15 -25.42
N GLY A 112 9.79 -0.80 -24.41
CA GLY A 112 9.73 -1.48 -23.12
C GLY A 112 10.89 -1.17 -22.17
N LYS A 113 11.75 -0.19 -22.51
CA LYS A 113 12.86 0.23 -21.66
C LYS A 113 12.49 1.45 -20.81
N ARG A 114 13.22 1.62 -19.73
CA ARG A 114 13.08 2.76 -18.81
C ARG A 114 13.95 3.91 -19.29
N TYR A 115 13.38 5.12 -19.22
CA TYR A 115 14.02 6.39 -19.54
C TYR A 115 13.66 7.42 -18.52
N HIS A 116 14.59 8.32 -18.21
CA HIS A 116 14.30 9.48 -17.38
C HIS A 116 13.31 10.42 -18.07
N GLU A 117 12.40 11.00 -17.30
CA GLU A 117 11.61 12.12 -17.81
C GLU A 117 12.54 13.29 -18.21
N ARG A 118 12.21 13.97 -19.29
CA ARG A 118 12.99 15.09 -19.81
C ARG A 118 12.26 16.41 -19.65
N ASP A 119 13.03 17.46 -19.52
CA ASP A 119 12.51 18.81 -19.57
C ASP A 119 12.19 19.25 -21.03
N ILE A 120 11.68 20.49 -21.17
CA ILE A 120 11.36 21.08 -22.49
C ILE A 120 12.61 21.19 -23.39
N GLY A 121 13.80 21.22 -22.81
CA GLY A 121 15.07 21.27 -23.52
C GLY A 121 15.61 19.89 -23.92
N GLY A 122 14.93 18.79 -23.55
CA GLY A 122 15.35 17.43 -23.83
C GLY A 122 16.45 16.91 -22.89
N VAL A 123 16.74 17.62 -21.80
CA VAL A 123 17.67 17.21 -20.74
C VAL A 123 16.92 16.40 -19.69
N ASP A 124 17.54 15.37 -19.13
CA ASP A 124 16.96 14.54 -18.09
C ASP A 124 16.57 15.43 -16.89
N ARG A 125 15.30 15.34 -16.49
CA ARG A 125 14.70 16.20 -15.49
C ARG A 125 15.03 15.71 -14.08
N VAL A 126 15.71 16.56 -13.31
CA VAL A 126 15.92 16.33 -11.89
C VAL A 126 14.72 16.87 -11.12
N TYR A 127 14.09 16.00 -10.33
CA TYR A 127 13.02 16.36 -9.41
C TYR A 127 13.62 16.70 -8.05
N ARG A 128 13.29 17.87 -7.52
CA ARG A 128 13.56 18.29 -6.14
C ARG A 128 12.24 18.26 -5.40
N VAL A 129 12.15 17.44 -4.36
CA VAL A 129 10.88 17.13 -3.71
C VAL A 129 11.01 17.21 -2.20
N SER A 130 10.02 17.83 -1.56
CA SER A 130 9.80 17.76 -0.12
C SER A 130 9.00 16.50 0.17
N PRO A 131 9.60 15.42 0.72
CA PRO A 131 8.93 14.16 0.97
C PRO A 131 8.11 14.22 2.27
N TYR A 132 6.90 13.65 2.29
CA TYR A 132 6.05 13.65 3.48
C TYR A 132 5.66 12.28 3.97
N VAL A 133 5.27 11.38 3.06
CA VAL A 133 4.77 10.04 3.39
C VAL A 133 5.22 9.06 2.32
N VAL A 134 5.68 7.89 2.74
CA VAL A 134 5.76 6.71 1.88
C VAL A 134 4.54 5.84 2.19
N ALA A 135 3.68 5.67 1.21
CA ALA A 135 2.46 4.87 1.33
C ALA A 135 2.58 3.57 0.56
N ALA A 136 2.04 2.48 1.11
CA ALA A 136 1.92 1.21 0.42
C ALA A 136 0.49 1.03 -0.10
N SER A 137 0.33 0.72 -1.37
CA SER A 137 -0.95 0.41 -2.00
C SER A 137 -0.76 -0.67 -3.05
N ASP A 138 -1.54 -1.74 -2.97
CA ASP A 138 -1.55 -2.86 -3.91
C ASP A 138 -0.17 -3.46 -4.22
N GLY A 139 0.62 -3.65 -3.18
CA GLY A 139 1.94 -4.22 -3.28
C GLY A 139 2.99 -3.29 -3.91
N ARG A 140 2.71 -1.99 -4.01
CA ARG A 140 3.63 -0.96 -4.52
C ARG A 140 3.81 0.13 -3.47
N TYR A 141 4.97 0.78 -3.50
CA TYR A 141 5.26 1.94 -2.66
C TYR A 141 5.14 3.23 -3.46
N PHE A 142 4.61 4.26 -2.80
CA PHE A 142 4.45 5.59 -3.37
C PHE A 142 4.99 6.64 -2.41
N LEU A 143 5.83 7.51 -2.92
CA LEU A 143 6.21 8.73 -2.23
C LEU A 143 5.16 9.79 -2.47
N LEU A 144 4.53 10.30 -1.41
CA LEU A 144 3.73 11.52 -1.47
C LEU A 144 4.61 12.70 -1.09
N GLY A 145 4.85 13.59 -2.03
CA GLY A 145 5.74 14.72 -1.86
C GLY A 145 5.31 15.95 -2.64
N ASN A 146 5.89 17.09 -2.29
CA ASN A 146 5.68 18.35 -3.00
C ASN A 146 6.89 18.67 -3.86
N ILE A 147 6.68 18.83 -5.15
CA ILE A 147 7.72 19.26 -6.08
C ILE A 147 8.03 20.73 -5.77
N ASP A 148 9.33 21.07 -5.72
CA ASP A 148 9.78 22.43 -5.49
C ASP A 148 9.13 23.43 -6.47
N GLY A 149 8.61 24.52 -5.94
CA GLY A 149 7.90 25.52 -6.71
C GLY A 149 6.46 25.16 -7.14
N LYS A 150 5.89 24.01 -6.69
CA LYS A 150 4.50 23.64 -6.91
C LYS A 150 3.66 23.77 -5.64
N ASP A 151 2.36 23.92 -5.79
CA ASP A 151 1.39 24.04 -4.68
C ASP A 151 0.51 22.81 -4.51
N GLU A 152 1.00 21.65 -4.92
CA GLU A 152 0.24 20.38 -4.87
C GLU A 152 1.11 19.24 -4.34
N ILE A 153 0.46 18.21 -3.81
CA ILE A 153 1.10 16.94 -3.46
C ILE A 153 1.07 16.04 -4.70
N THR A 154 2.22 15.51 -5.05
CA THR A 154 2.38 14.59 -6.19
C THR A 154 2.73 13.19 -5.68
N PRO A 155 2.02 12.14 -6.11
CA PRO A 155 2.41 10.76 -5.85
C PRO A 155 3.45 10.30 -6.87
N PHE A 156 4.56 9.73 -6.39
CA PHE A 156 5.61 9.12 -7.20
C PHE A 156 5.68 7.63 -6.88
N ALA A 157 5.64 6.76 -7.88
CA ALA A 157 5.90 5.35 -7.71
C ALA A 157 7.38 5.14 -7.34
N VAL A 158 7.67 4.57 -6.17
CA VAL A 158 9.05 4.49 -5.64
C VAL A 158 9.95 3.64 -6.53
N GLU A 159 9.41 2.63 -7.17
CA GLU A 159 10.14 1.79 -8.13
C GLU A 159 10.56 2.51 -9.42
N LEU A 160 10.00 3.69 -9.68
CA LEU A 160 10.37 4.54 -10.82
C LEU A 160 11.31 5.69 -10.44
N LEU A 161 11.71 5.77 -9.17
CA LEU A 161 12.72 6.74 -8.74
C LEU A 161 14.10 6.18 -9.06
N ASP A 162 14.96 6.99 -9.66
CA ASP A 162 16.34 6.67 -9.90
C ASP A 162 17.27 7.70 -9.25
N SER A 163 18.40 7.21 -8.74
CA SER A 163 19.48 8.03 -8.16
C SER A 163 18.97 8.97 -7.04
N VAL A 164 18.14 8.43 -6.12
CA VAL A 164 17.59 9.22 -5.01
C VAL A 164 18.69 9.64 -4.06
N SER A 165 18.76 10.93 -3.76
CA SER A 165 19.72 11.50 -2.81
C SER A 165 19.10 12.53 -1.87
N LEU A 166 19.58 12.52 -0.62
CA LEU A 166 19.20 13.48 0.40
C LEU A 166 19.84 14.84 0.10
N LEU A 167 19.06 15.91 0.28
CA LEU A 167 19.57 17.28 0.19
C LEU A 167 19.73 17.90 1.58
N GLU A 168 20.61 18.90 1.69
CA GLU A 168 20.77 19.65 2.95
C GLU A 168 19.61 20.62 3.21
N GLU A 169 18.86 20.99 2.18
CA GLU A 169 17.74 21.92 2.26
C GLU A 169 16.57 21.32 3.04
N GLU A 170 15.92 22.18 3.81
CA GLU A 170 14.73 21.79 4.56
C GLU A 170 13.52 21.57 3.64
N ALA A 171 12.77 20.53 3.91
CA ALA A 171 11.50 20.27 3.24
C ALA A 171 10.50 21.38 3.55
N ARG A 172 9.74 21.80 2.55
CA ARG A 172 8.62 22.74 2.71
C ARG A 172 7.63 22.17 3.74
N PRO A 173 7.23 22.95 4.76
CA PRO A 173 6.29 22.46 5.74
C PRO A 173 4.95 22.08 5.09
N GLN A 174 4.48 20.85 5.27
CA GLN A 174 3.25 20.31 4.68
C GLN A 174 2.04 21.24 4.86
N LYS A 175 1.89 21.85 6.05
CA LYS A 175 0.79 22.77 6.38
C LYS A 175 0.74 24.04 5.50
N THR A 176 1.78 24.33 4.74
CA THR A 176 1.84 25.48 3.82
C THR A 176 1.38 25.11 2.40
N ILE A 177 0.98 23.86 2.17
CA ILE A 177 0.52 23.38 0.87
C ILE A 177 -1.01 23.39 0.86
N PRO A 178 -1.64 24.04 -0.12
CA PRO A 178 -3.09 24.06 -0.25
C PRO A 178 -3.69 22.64 -0.29
N GLY A 179 -4.69 22.38 0.57
CA GLY A 179 -5.34 21.09 0.68
C GLY A 179 -4.62 20.06 1.55
N ALA A 180 -3.42 20.38 2.08
CA ALA A 180 -2.67 19.51 2.98
C ALA A 180 -2.46 20.10 4.38
N GLU A 181 -3.15 21.21 4.73
CA GLU A 181 -2.99 21.94 5.98
C GLU A 181 -3.31 21.08 7.20
N MET A 182 -4.33 20.22 7.10
CA MET A 182 -4.80 19.33 8.17
C MET A 182 -4.15 17.95 8.14
N GLY A 183 -3.20 17.72 7.25
CA GLY A 183 -2.56 16.44 7.03
C GLY A 183 -2.86 15.86 5.65
N ILE A 184 -1.99 14.92 5.19
CA ILE A 184 -2.18 14.19 3.94
C ILE A 184 -3.05 12.99 4.22
N ARG A 185 -4.24 12.94 3.62
CA ARG A 185 -5.08 11.74 3.65
C ARG A 185 -4.64 10.82 2.51
N VAL A 186 -3.89 9.79 2.87
CA VAL A 186 -3.34 8.81 1.92
C VAL A 186 -4.42 8.20 1.02
N SER A 187 -5.63 7.98 1.56
CA SER A 187 -6.78 7.47 0.79
C SER A 187 -7.20 8.34 -0.39
N ASP A 188 -6.94 9.64 -0.35
CA ASP A 188 -7.32 10.55 -1.43
C ASP A 188 -6.44 10.35 -2.69
N PHE A 189 -5.28 9.72 -2.51
CA PHE A 189 -4.33 9.42 -3.59
C PHE A 189 -4.43 7.98 -4.10
N PHE A 190 -5.04 7.07 -3.32
CA PHE A 190 -5.02 5.62 -3.59
C PHE A 190 -6.40 4.98 -3.52
N SER A 191 -7.44 5.61 -4.07
CA SER A 191 -8.64 4.85 -4.41
C SER A 191 -8.29 3.80 -5.48
N VAL A 192 -9.00 2.69 -5.51
CA VAL A 192 -8.72 1.54 -6.42
C VAL A 192 -8.52 1.96 -7.87
N LEU A 193 -9.08 3.10 -8.25
CA LEU A 193 -9.01 3.66 -9.60
C LEU A 193 -8.00 4.81 -9.74
N SER A 194 -7.51 5.40 -8.63
CA SER A 194 -6.65 6.59 -8.68
C SER A 194 -5.18 6.31 -9.03
N ARG A 195 -4.81 5.05 -9.26
CA ARG A 195 -3.43 4.68 -9.62
C ARG A 195 -2.92 5.31 -10.91
N THR A 196 -3.82 5.85 -11.73
CA THR A 196 -3.47 6.36 -13.06
C THR A 196 -3.79 7.85 -13.22
N TYR A 197 -4.59 8.44 -12.32
CA TYR A 197 -5.11 9.79 -12.52
C TYR A 197 -5.11 10.58 -11.23
N ALA A 198 -4.19 11.52 -11.09
CA ALA A 198 -4.28 12.59 -10.10
C ALA A 198 -5.17 13.69 -10.64
N GLY A 199 -6.10 14.20 -9.84
CA GLY A 199 -6.96 15.31 -10.20
C GLY A 199 -7.92 15.67 -9.07
N PRO A 200 -8.53 16.87 -9.11
CA PRO A 200 -9.51 17.27 -8.12
C PRO A 200 -10.70 16.33 -8.17
N SER A 201 -11.22 15.97 -6.99
CA SER A 201 -12.47 15.22 -6.88
C SER A 201 -13.64 16.12 -7.26
N GLU A 202 -14.53 15.59 -8.09
CA GLU A 202 -15.77 16.24 -8.53
C GLU A 202 -16.95 15.32 -8.20
N LYS A 203 -18.11 15.93 -7.95
CA LYS A 203 -19.36 15.19 -7.82
C LYS A 203 -19.90 14.85 -9.19
N CYS A 204 -20.08 13.58 -9.45
CA CYS A 204 -20.64 13.08 -10.70
C CYS A 204 -21.82 12.17 -10.41
N ARG A 205 -22.85 12.26 -11.26
CA ARG A 205 -24.03 11.37 -11.22
C ARG A 205 -24.10 10.55 -12.49
N PHE A 206 -24.41 9.28 -12.34
CA PHE A 206 -24.64 8.38 -13.47
C PHE A 206 -25.70 7.33 -13.12
N GLU A 207 -26.34 6.79 -14.12
CA GLU A 207 -27.22 5.64 -14.01
C GLU A 207 -26.45 4.37 -14.31
N ALA A 208 -26.65 3.34 -13.49
CA ALA A 208 -26.03 2.03 -13.67
C ALA A 208 -27.06 0.91 -13.51
N ASP A 209 -26.81 -0.23 -14.17
CA ASP A 209 -27.55 -1.45 -13.88
C ASP A 209 -27.29 -1.87 -12.43
N TRP A 210 -28.33 -2.29 -11.70
CA TRP A 210 -28.22 -2.69 -10.30
C TRP A 210 -27.20 -3.82 -10.07
N LYS A 211 -26.88 -4.62 -11.08
CA LYS A 211 -25.86 -5.67 -11.02
C LYS A 211 -24.46 -5.13 -10.72
N LEU A 212 -24.22 -3.86 -11.03
CA LEU A 212 -22.96 -3.18 -10.72
C LEU A 212 -22.85 -2.68 -9.27
N MET A 213 -23.88 -2.88 -8.43
CA MET A 213 -23.87 -2.37 -7.06
C MET A 213 -22.68 -2.87 -6.25
N THR A 214 -22.30 -4.15 -6.40
CA THR A 214 -21.13 -4.70 -5.71
C THR A 214 -19.85 -3.99 -6.16
N ASP A 215 -19.66 -3.78 -7.46
CA ASP A 215 -18.49 -3.10 -8.02
C ASP A 215 -18.46 -1.62 -7.61
N ILE A 216 -19.62 -0.93 -7.64
CA ILE A 216 -19.75 0.45 -7.18
C ILE A 216 -19.31 0.59 -5.71
N VAL A 217 -19.83 -0.27 -4.83
CA VAL A 217 -19.51 -0.23 -3.40
C VAL A 217 -18.05 -0.63 -3.15
N THR A 218 -17.55 -1.61 -3.89
CA THR A 218 -16.16 -2.08 -3.74
C THR A 218 -15.16 -1.05 -4.24
N ASP A 219 -15.44 -0.42 -5.39
CA ASP A 219 -14.49 0.48 -6.05
C ASP A 219 -14.54 1.90 -5.48
N PHE A 220 -15.72 2.39 -5.09
CA PHE A 220 -15.90 3.77 -4.61
C PHE A 220 -16.20 3.88 -3.11
N GLY A 221 -16.56 2.77 -2.46
CA GLY A 221 -16.76 2.72 -1.01
C GLY A 221 -17.72 3.80 -0.48
N LYS A 222 -17.25 4.55 0.52
CA LYS A 222 -18.03 5.62 1.17
C LYS A 222 -18.26 6.86 0.29
N SER A 223 -17.57 6.98 -0.84
CA SER A 223 -17.75 8.09 -1.79
C SER A 223 -18.94 7.89 -2.71
N ALA A 224 -19.56 6.71 -2.70
CA ALA A 224 -20.74 6.41 -3.50
C ALA A 224 -22.02 6.57 -2.68
N PHE A 225 -22.93 7.42 -3.17
CA PHE A 225 -24.25 7.64 -2.59
C PHE A 225 -25.34 7.19 -3.58
N ILE A 226 -26.23 6.32 -3.13
CA ILE A 226 -27.39 5.91 -3.91
C ILE A 226 -28.44 7.01 -3.80
N VAL A 227 -28.69 7.73 -4.89
CA VAL A 227 -29.67 8.82 -4.96
C VAL A 227 -31.08 8.26 -5.13
N SER A 228 -31.24 7.28 -6.02
CA SER A 228 -32.51 6.58 -6.25
C SER A 228 -32.25 5.20 -6.83
N ALA A 229 -33.20 4.29 -6.61
CA ALA A 229 -33.21 2.95 -7.21
C ALA A 229 -34.58 2.65 -7.80
N THR A 230 -34.60 2.13 -9.01
CA THR A 230 -35.79 1.61 -9.70
C THR A 230 -35.60 0.15 -10.04
N GLN A 231 -36.60 -0.54 -10.60
CA GLN A 231 -36.44 -1.91 -11.05
C GLN A 231 -35.37 -1.98 -12.15
N GLY A 232 -34.18 -2.48 -11.79
CA GLY A 232 -33.09 -2.75 -12.73
C GLY A 232 -32.05 -1.64 -12.88
N GLN A 233 -32.28 -0.42 -12.36
CA GLN A 233 -31.32 0.69 -12.45
C GLN A 233 -31.17 1.44 -11.14
N VAL A 234 -29.98 1.95 -10.91
CA VAL A 234 -29.63 2.80 -9.76
C VAL A 234 -29.03 4.11 -10.27
N LEU A 235 -29.45 5.23 -9.69
CA LEU A 235 -28.81 6.53 -9.86
C LEU A 235 -27.83 6.70 -8.70
N VAL A 236 -26.57 6.86 -9.03
CA VAL A 236 -25.48 6.97 -8.05
C VAL A 236 -24.81 8.33 -8.19
N GLU A 237 -24.54 8.97 -7.05
CA GLU A 237 -23.66 10.14 -6.96
C GLU A 237 -22.33 9.70 -6.36
N ILE A 238 -21.24 10.02 -7.03
CA ILE A 238 -19.87 9.69 -6.60
C ILE A 238 -19.05 10.97 -6.53
N GLU A 239 -18.22 11.08 -5.51
CA GLU A 239 -17.21 12.12 -5.40
C GLU A 239 -15.82 11.50 -5.66
N ALA A 240 -15.29 11.71 -6.87
CA ALA A 240 -13.99 11.20 -7.29
C ALA A 240 -13.42 12.05 -8.44
N PRO A 241 -12.13 11.93 -8.78
CA PRO A 241 -11.59 12.55 -9.99
C PRO A 241 -12.33 12.09 -11.24
N ARG A 242 -12.70 13.06 -12.09
CA ARG A 242 -13.54 12.81 -13.30
C ARG A 242 -12.98 11.72 -14.21
N ALA A 243 -11.66 11.69 -14.38
CA ALA A 243 -11.00 10.69 -15.23
C ALA A 243 -11.20 9.26 -14.71
N ILE A 244 -11.26 9.08 -13.39
CA ILE A 244 -11.50 7.79 -12.73
C ILE A 244 -12.92 7.32 -13.01
N ILE A 245 -13.90 8.20 -12.81
CA ILE A 245 -15.31 7.89 -13.05
C ILE A 245 -15.51 7.51 -14.52
N PHE A 246 -14.89 8.26 -15.42
CA PHE A 246 -14.97 8.01 -16.86
C PHE A 246 -14.32 6.65 -17.24
N ALA A 247 -13.13 6.35 -16.73
CA ALA A 247 -12.46 5.07 -16.98
C ALA A 247 -13.28 3.88 -16.44
N TRP A 248 -13.86 4.05 -15.24
CA TRP A 248 -14.74 3.05 -14.63
C TRP A 248 -16.02 2.83 -15.46
N ALA A 249 -16.65 3.91 -15.90
CA ALA A 249 -17.83 3.84 -16.76
C ALA A 249 -17.54 3.14 -18.09
N LEU A 250 -16.40 3.44 -18.72
CA LEU A 250 -15.97 2.76 -19.94
C LEU A 250 -15.73 1.25 -19.72
N LYS A 251 -15.11 0.88 -18.61
CA LYS A 251 -14.89 -0.54 -18.26
C LYS A 251 -16.21 -1.29 -18.12
N ASN A 252 -17.24 -0.62 -17.61
CA ASN A 252 -18.53 -1.21 -17.30
C ASN A 252 -19.63 -0.90 -18.34
N ALA A 253 -19.28 -0.29 -19.46
CA ALA A 253 -20.21 -0.12 -20.60
C ALA A 253 -20.61 -1.52 -21.16
N PRO A 254 -21.88 -1.74 -21.53
CA PRO A 254 -23.01 -0.79 -21.66
C PRO A 254 -23.91 -0.66 -20.42
N LEU A 255 -23.48 -1.13 -19.26
CA LEU A 255 -24.28 -1.17 -18.03
C LEU A 255 -24.32 0.19 -17.28
N VAL A 256 -23.60 1.19 -17.78
CA VAL A 256 -23.54 2.57 -17.24
C VAL A 256 -23.99 3.56 -18.31
N LYS A 257 -24.79 4.57 -17.88
CA LYS A 257 -25.28 5.66 -18.73
C LYS A 257 -24.96 7.02 -18.13
#